data_a3bfd50795b9560e393dc7a990d34a48
#
_entry.id   a3bfd50795b9560e393dc7a990d34a48
#
_cell.length_a   1.000
_cell.length_b   1.000
_cell.length_c   1.000
_cell.angle_alpha   90.00
_cell.angle_beta   90.00
_cell.angle_gamma   90.00
#
_symmetry.space_group_name_H-M   'P 1'
#
loop_
_entity.id
_entity.type
_entity.pdbx_description
1 polymer ?
#
loop_
_entity_poly.entity_id
_entity_poly.type
_entity_poly.pdbx_seq_one_letter_code
_entity_poly.pdbx_strand_id
1 'polypeptide(L)'
;MRILKASSFALVVAMLVLTPLVSGTAAADPGSTALIQGSGSSWSENAVNQWVADVGSQGIQVIYTPDGDAQGRQDFANKVSDFAVTSEGYQGVDPVTGVSDTSQGRPYAYLPIASGGTSFPYQIRLDGEQVENLRLSGETLAKIFTNQITNWDNPEITADNNGH
;
A
#
# COMPACT_ATOMS: atom_id res chain seq x y z
N MET A 1 -32.15 84.85 28.27
CA MET A 1 -32.26 83.68 29.11
C MET A 1 -31.68 82.50 28.26
N ARG A 2 -30.38 82.16 28.41
CA ARG A 2 -29.68 81.20 27.63
C ARG A 2 -29.21 80.05 28.56
N ILE A 3 -29.68 78.88 28.30
CA ILE A 3 -29.35 77.68 29.06
C ILE A 3 -28.10 77.07 28.44
N LEU A 4 -27.02 76.98 29.22
CA LEU A 4 -25.80 76.25 28.82
C LEU A 4 -26.06 74.75 28.98
N LYS A 5 -25.79 74.00 27.88
CA LYS A 5 -25.68 72.57 27.92
C LYS A 5 -24.24 72.18 28.23
N ALA A 6 -24.05 71.50 29.34
CA ALA A 6 -22.77 70.89 29.68
C ALA A 6 -22.58 69.58 28.93
N SER A 7 -21.52 69.49 28.16
CA SER A 7 -21.10 68.24 27.48
C SER A 7 -20.17 67.46 28.42
N SER A 8 -20.62 66.28 28.85
CA SER A 8 -19.80 65.35 29.60
C SER A 8 -18.87 64.58 28.63
N PHE A 9 -17.58 64.81 28.77
CA PHE A 9 -16.56 64.07 28.08
C PHE A 9 -16.29 62.77 28.86
N ALA A 10 -16.69 61.61 28.30
CA ALA A 10 -16.38 60.33 28.88
C ALA A 10 -14.96 59.91 28.46
N LEU A 11 -14.06 59.81 29.40
CA LEU A 11 -12.70 59.33 29.24
C LEU A 11 -12.73 57.77 29.20
N VAL A 12 -12.62 57.18 28.03
CA VAL A 12 -12.46 55.73 27.90
C VAL A 12 -10.98 55.39 28.07
N VAL A 13 -10.63 54.92 29.27
CA VAL A 13 -9.30 54.32 29.52
C VAL A 13 -9.27 52.94 28.90
N ALA A 14 -8.60 52.79 27.75
CA ALA A 14 -8.31 51.49 27.14
C ALA A 14 -7.19 50.82 27.96
N MET A 15 -7.57 49.85 28.78
CA MET A 15 -6.65 48.97 29.49
C MET A 15 -6.13 47.92 28.53
N LEU A 16 -4.92 48.14 28.00
CA LEU A 16 -4.19 47.19 27.15
C LEU A 16 -3.72 46.03 28.06
N VAL A 17 -4.47 44.92 28.05
CA VAL A 17 -4.04 43.69 28.72
C VAL A 17 -2.98 43.04 27.84
N LEU A 18 -1.72 43.19 28.23
CA LEU A 18 -0.60 42.48 27.64
C LEU A 18 -0.67 41.00 28.10
N THR A 19 -1.31 40.15 27.34
CA THR A 19 -1.22 38.69 27.55
C THR A 19 0.15 38.23 27.08
N PRO A 20 0.99 37.62 27.92
CA PRO A 20 2.21 36.98 27.43
C PRO A 20 1.80 35.81 26.54
N LEU A 21 2.20 35.85 25.27
CA LEU A 21 2.23 34.64 24.41
C LEU A 21 3.25 33.70 25.06
N VAL A 22 2.76 32.79 25.88
CA VAL A 22 3.51 31.59 26.24
C VAL A 22 3.57 30.76 25.00
N SER A 23 4.63 30.89 24.21
CA SER A 23 4.99 29.92 23.20
C SER A 23 5.34 28.63 23.93
N GLY A 24 4.31 27.83 24.23
CA GLY A 24 4.51 26.45 24.66
C GLY A 24 5.18 25.72 23.53
N THR A 25 6.48 25.51 23.65
CA THR A 25 7.11 24.41 22.91
C THR A 25 6.38 23.16 23.36
N ALA A 26 5.54 22.60 22.47
CA ALA A 26 5.01 21.26 22.68
C ALA A 26 6.23 20.33 22.77
N ALA A 27 6.67 20.04 23.99
CA ALA A 27 7.60 18.97 24.22
C ALA A 27 6.88 17.72 23.72
N ALA A 28 7.43 17.09 22.66
CA ALA A 28 6.97 15.77 22.28
C ALA A 28 7.09 14.89 23.52
N ASP A 29 5.99 14.23 23.88
CA ASP A 29 5.98 13.26 24.96
C ASP A 29 7.07 12.22 24.64
N PRO A 30 8.09 12.02 25.52
CA PRO A 30 9.18 11.08 25.23
C PRO A 30 8.72 9.63 25.05
N GLY A 31 7.43 9.34 25.18
CA GLY A 31 6.80 8.03 24.95
C GLY A 31 5.95 7.92 23.68
N SER A 32 5.71 9.01 22.94
CA SER A 32 4.93 8.91 21.69
C SER A 32 5.83 8.59 20.50
N THR A 33 5.76 7.35 20.00
CA THR A 33 6.35 7.00 18.71
C THR A 33 5.56 7.65 17.57
N ALA A 34 6.27 8.13 16.54
CA ALA A 34 5.62 8.67 15.36
C ALA A 34 4.77 7.56 14.69
N LEU A 35 3.60 7.95 14.18
CA LEU A 35 2.76 7.04 13.41
C LEU A 35 3.42 6.77 12.05
N ILE A 36 3.61 5.49 11.71
CA ILE A 36 4.12 5.03 10.43
C ILE A 36 2.93 4.53 9.61
N GLN A 37 2.76 5.02 8.40
CA GLN A 37 1.67 4.65 7.52
C GLN A 37 2.18 3.88 6.31
N GLY A 38 1.56 2.73 6.02
CA GLY A 38 1.84 1.92 4.85
C GLY A 38 0.58 1.59 4.08
N SER A 39 0.73 1.32 2.79
CA SER A 39 -0.35 0.86 1.93
C SER A 39 0.16 -0.16 0.90
N GLY A 40 -0.75 -0.84 0.21
CA GLY A 40 -0.41 -1.70 -0.90
C GLY A 40 -1.01 -3.09 -0.88
N SER A 41 -0.21 -4.11 -1.11
CA SER A 41 -0.61 -5.47 -1.43
C SER A 41 -1.62 -6.07 -0.46
N SER A 42 -2.81 -6.35 -0.95
CA SER A 42 -3.83 -7.10 -0.20
C SER A 42 -3.48 -8.58 -0.05
N TRP A 43 -2.62 -9.08 -0.92
CA TRP A 43 -2.13 -10.45 -0.85
C TRP A 43 -1.31 -10.74 0.41
N SER A 44 -0.50 -9.79 0.85
CA SER A 44 0.33 -9.90 2.05
C SER A 44 -0.34 -9.36 3.32
N GLU A 45 -1.59 -8.90 3.24
CA GLU A 45 -2.32 -8.22 4.31
C GLU A 45 -2.25 -8.96 5.65
N ASN A 46 -2.52 -10.26 5.64
CA ASN A 46 -2.54 -11.04 6.88
C ASN A 46 -1.18 -11.04 7.60
N ALA A 47 -0.09 -11.17 6.84
CA ALA A 47 1.25 -11.13 7.40
C ALA A 47 1.59 -9.74 7.94
N VAL A 48 1.30 -8.70 7.17
CA VAL A 48 1.58 -7.31 7.57
C VAL A 48 0.77 -6.93 8.80
N ASN A 49 -0.52 -7.27 8.86
CA ASN A 49 -1.37 -6.98 10.01
C ASN A 49 -0.89 -7.71 11.28
N GLN A 50 -0.36 -8.93 11.15
CA GLN A 50 0.25 -9.61 12.29
C GLN A 50 1.49 -8.85 12.78
N TRP A 51 2.37 -8.42 11.89
CA TRP A 51 3.56 -7.64 12.27
C TRP A 51 3.19 -6.28 12.87
N VAL A 52 2.16 -5.61 12.35
CA VAL A 52 1.62 -4.37 12.93
C VAL A 52 1.18 -4.59 14.38
N ALA A 53 0.46 -5.68 14.64
CA ALA A 53 0.05 -6.03 16.00
C ALA A 53 1.26 -6.32 16.92
N ASP A 54 2.25 -7.06 16.41
CA ASP A 54 3.45 -7.43 17.16
C ASP A 54 4.29 -6.20 17.55
N VAL A 55 4.54 -5.28 16.61
CA VAL A 55 5.28 -4.04 16.91
C VAL A 55 4.46 -3.06 17.73
N GLY A 56 3.14 -3.06 17.57
CA GLY A 56 2.21 -2.29 18.40
C GLY A 56 2.31 -2.67 19.87
N SER A 57 2.53 -3.95 20.18
CA SER A 57 2.78 -4.42 21.56
C SER A 57 4.07 -3.83 22.18
N GLN A 58 4.99 -3.34 21.34
CA GLN A 58 6.25 -2.71 21.72
C GLN A 58 6.15 -1.16 21.71
N GLY A 59 4.95 -0.61 21.51
CA GLY A 59 4.71 0.83 21.48
C GLY A 59 5.00 1.51 20.14
N ILE A 60 5.30 0.76 19.07
CA ILE A 60 5.48 1.29 17.71
C ILE A 60 4.11 1.36 17.04
N GLN A 61 3.73 2.55 16.57
CA GLN A 61 2.44 2.75 15.92
C GLN A 61 2.58 2.63 14.40
N VAL A 62 1.96 1.61 13.84
CA VAL A 62 1.91 1.38 12.39
C VAL A 62 0.46 1.21 11.96
N ILE A 63 0.09 1.79 10.82
CA ILE A 63 -1.19 1.55 10.14
C ILE A 63 -0.86 1.01 8.75
N TYR A 64 -1.59 -0.01 8.32
CA TYR A 64 -1.48 -0.56 6.98
C TYR A 64 -2.85 -0.60 6.29
N THR A 65 -2.91 -0.11 5.04
CA THR A 65 -4.09 -0.11 4.19
C THR A 65 -3.88 -1.03 3.00
N PRO A 66 -4.58 -2.17 2.90
CA PRO A 66 -4.41 -3.14 1.82
C PRO A 66 -5.23 -2.76 0.57
N ASP A 67 -4.84 -1.70 -0.11
CA ASP A 67 -5.54 -1.11 -1.25
C ASP A 67 -5.01 -1.55 -2.62
N GLY A 68 -4.04 -2.46 -2.63
CA GLY A 68 -3.46 -3.08 -3.81
C GLY A 68 -2.10 -2.49 -4.20
N ASP A 69 -1.32 -3.29 -4.93
CA ASP A 69 0.07 -3.02 -5.27
C ASP A 69 0.27 -1.67 -5.99
N ALA A 70 -0.56 -1.39 -7.00
CA ALA A 70 -0.45 -0.17 -7.78
C ALA A 70 -0.79 1.07 -6.94
N GLN A 71 -1.86 1.00 -6.13
CA GLN A 71 -2.24 2.10 -5.25
C GLN A 71 -1.17 2.35 -4.20
N GLY A 72 -0.63 1.31 -3.57
CA GLY A 72 0.45 1.43 -2.61
C GLY A 72 1.69 2.11 -3.20
N ARG A 73 2.11 1.77 -4.43
CA ARG A 73 3.20 2.46 -5.12
C ARG A 73 2.89 3.94 -5.36
N GLN A 74 1.65 4.27 -5.73
CA GLN A 74 1.23 5.67 -5.92
C GLN A 74 1.20 6.44 -4.60
N ASP A 75 0.67 5.86 -3.54
CA ASP A 75 0.62 6.48 -2.22
C ASP A 75 2.03 6.78 -1.71
N PHE A 76 2.95 5.84 -1.88
CA PHE A 76 4.35 6.08 -1.57
C PHE A 76 4.94 7.22 -2.41
N ALA A 77 4.75 7.21 -3.72
CA ALA A 77 5.27 8.25 -4.62
C ALA A 77 4.72 9.64 -4.26
N ASN A 78 3.43 9.72 -3.89
CA ASN A 78 2.75 10.95 -3.51
C ASN A 78 2.98 11.35 -2.02
N LYS A 79 3.79 10.60 -1.28
CA LYS A 79 4.09 10.85 0.15
C LYS A 79 2.85 10.73 1.06
N VAL A 80 1.84 9.99 0.65
CA VAL A 80 0.66 9.66 1.44
C VAL A 80 1.02 8.56 2.46
N SER A 81 1.88 7.60 2.06
CA SER A 81 2.40 6.57 2.93
C SER A 81 3.92 6.64 3.11
N ASP A 82 4.43 6.12 4.22
CA ASP A 82 5.85 6.06 4.54
C ASP A 82 6.52 4.86 3.88
N PHE A 83 5.77 3.77 3.71
CA PHE A 83 6.19 2.58 2.99
C PHE A 83 5.05 2.04 2.13
N ALA A 84 5.41 1.26 1.11
CA ALA A 84 4.47 0.49 0.33
C ALA A 84 4.85 -0.98 0.32
N VAL A 85 3.84 -1.86 0.28
CA VAL A 85 4.04 -3.29 0.06
C VAL A 85 3.55 -3.63 -1.34
N THR A 86 4.40 -4.25 -2.14
CA THR A 86 4.09 -4.56 -3.53
C THR A 86 4.75 -5.86 -3.95
N SER A 87 4.10 -6.63 -4.80
CA SER A 87 4.64 -7.85 -5.41
C SER A 87 5.49 -7.58 -6.65
N GLU A 88 5.43 -6.37 -7.18
CA GLU A 88 6.20 -5.92 -8.35
C GLU A 88 6.76 -4.52 -8.16
N GLY A 89 7.85 -4.20 -8.83
CA GLY A 89 8.45 -2.87 -8.78
C GLY A 89 7.68 -1.83 -9.60
N TYR A 90 8.15 -0.58 -9.54
CA TYR A 90 7.67 0.47 -10.43
C TYR A 90 7.85 0.07 -11.89
N GLN A 91 6.81 0.23 -12.70
CA GLN A 91 6.76 -0.20 -14.09
C GLN A 91 7.26 0.88 -15.08
N GLY A 92 7.46 2.11 -14.60
CA GLY A 92 7.85 3.23 -15.45
C GLY A 92 6.65 3.97 -16.05
N VAL A 93 6.84 4.53 -17.23
CA VAL A 93 5.78 5.20 -17.98
C VAL A 93 5.26 4.26 -19.06
N ASP A 94 3.98 3.97 -19.06
CA ASP A 94 3.34 3.18 -20.10
C ASP A 94 3.44 3.92 -21.45
N PRO A 95 4.08 3.35 -22.47
CA PRO A 95 4.31 4.02 -23.74
C PRO A 95 3.04 4.22 -24.58
N VAL A 96 1.96 3.51 -24.27
CA VAL A 96 0.69 3.57 -25.00
C VAL A 96 -0.28 4.56 -24.35
N THR A 97 -0.41 4.47 -23.01
CA THR A 97 -1.38 5.26 -22.25
C THR A 97 -0.78 6.53 -21.65
N GLY A 98 0.54 6.60 -21.53
CA GLY A 98 1.24 7.69 -20.85
C GLY A 98 1.09 7.68 -19.33
N VAL A 99 0.44 6.65 -18.77
CA VAL A 99 0.30 6.50 -17.32
C VAL A 99 1.66 6.28 -16.68
N SER A 100 1.96 7.05 -15.65
CA SER A 100 3.24 6.99 -14.93
C SER A 100 3.11 6.14 -13.67
N ASP A 101 3.88 5.06 -13.59
CA ASP A 101 4.10 4.25 -12.39
C ASP A 101 5.57 4.39 -11.97
N THR A 102 5.88 5.50 -11.31
CA THR A 102 7.23 5.86 -10.89
C THR A 102 7.21 6.42 -9.46
N SER A 103 8.35 6.42 -8.79
CA SER A 103 8.48 7.02 -7.46
C SER A 103 8.41 8.55 -7.45
N GLN A 104 8.23 9.19 -8.60
CA GLN A 104 8.24 10.65 -8.76
C GLN A 104 9.51 11.32 -8.17
N GLY A 105 10.64 10.62 -8.22
CA GLY A 105 11.91 11.08 -7.67
C GLY A 105 12.04 10.90 -6.15
N ARG A 106 11.08 10.31 -5.48
CA ARG A 106 11.24 9.93 -4.07
C ARG A 106 12.25 8.78 -3.98
N PRO A 107 13.31 8.90 -3.16
CA PRO A 107 14.27 7.81 -2.97
C PRO A 107 13.61 6.63 -2.26
N TYR A 108 13.93 5.42 -2.67
CA TYR A 108 13.41 4.18 -2.09
C TYR A 108 14.41 3.03 -2.25
N ALA A 109 14.17 1.97 -1.50
CA ALA A 109 14.82 0.68 -1.67
C ALA A 109 13.79 -0.43 -1.50
N TYR A 110 13.99 -1.55 -2.19
CA TYR A 110 13.17 -2.74 -2.01
C TYR A 110 13.77 -3.65 -0.94
N LEU A 111 12.90 -4.16 -0.07
CA LEU A 111 13.23 -5.16 0.93
C LEU A 111 12.25 -6.34 0.79
N PRO A 112 12.73 -7.57 0.52
CA PRO A 112 11.87 -8.74 0.55
C PRO A 112 11.32 -8.98 1.95
N ILE A 113 10.00 -9.10 2.08
CA ILE A 113 9.33 -9.28 3.38
C ILE A 113 8.51 -10.56 3.48
N ALA A 114 7.96 -11.03 2.36
CA ALA A 114 7.16 -12.24 2.30
C ALA A 114 7.33 -12.92 0.94
N SER A 115 7.10 -14.22 0.91
CA SER A 115 7.03 -14.99 -0.34
C SER A 115 5.78 -15.85 -0.33
N GLY A 116 5.24 -16.10 -1.51
CA GLY A 116 4.10 -16.97 -1.69
C GLY A 116 4.11 -17.60 -3.08
N GLY A 117 3.14 -18.44 -3.33
CA GLY A 117 2.99 -19.11 -4.59
C GLY A 117 1.55 -19.10 -5.08
N THR A 118 1.39 -19.17 -6.39
CA THR A 118 0.09 -19.39 -7.01
C THR A 118 -0.07 -20.89 -7.25
N SER A 119 -1.16 -21.46 -6.74
CA SER A 119 -1.52 -22.86 -7.02
C SER A 119 -2.55 -22.91 -8.13
N PHE A 120 -2.41 -23.93 -8.98
CA PHE A 120 -3.30 -24.20 -10.10
C PHE A 120 -3.99 -25.56 -9.85
N PRO A 121 -5.14 -25.59 -9.15
CA PRO A 121 -5.87 -26.82 -8.93
C PRO A 121 -6.38 -27.37 -10.26
N TYR A 122 -6.26 -28.68 -10.45
CA TYR A 122 -6.73 -29.38 -11.65
C TYR A 122 -7.43 -30.69 -11.27
N GLN A 123 -8.26 -31.17 -12.18
CA GLN A 123 -8.88 -32.49 -12.09
C GLN A 123 -8.91 -33.12 -13.47
N ILE A 124 -7.96 -34.03 -13.72
CA ILE A 124 -7.82 -34.75 -14.98
C ILE A 124 -7.86 -36.26 -14.69
N ARG A 125 -8.56 -36.99 -15.51
CA ARG A 125 -8.57 -38.47 -15.47
C ARG A 125 -8.05 -39.02 -16.77
N LEU A 126 -7.20 -40.01 -16.68
CA LEU A 126 -6.69 -40.79 -17.80
C LEU A 126 -7.06 -42.25 -17.53
N ASP A 127 -7.77 -42.89 -18.45
CA ASP A 127 -8.23 -44.28 -18.35
C ASP A 127 -9.00 -44.59 -17.04
N GLY A 128 -9.70 -43.57 -16.50
CA GLY A 128 -10.47 -43.68 -15.26
C GLY A 128 -9.69 -43.36 -14.00
N GLU A 129 -8.38 -43.30 -14.04
CA GLU A 129 -7.49 -42.95 -12.95
C GLU A 129 -7.25 -41.43 -12.88
N GLN A 130 -7.17 -40.88 -11.67
CA GLN A 130 -6.87 -39.46 -11.49
C GLN A 130 -5.38 -39.20 -11.72
N VAL A 131 -5.06 -38.17 -12.52
CA VAL A 131 -3.70 -37.70 -12.68
C VAL A 131 -3.32 -36.86 -11.47
N GLU A 132 -2.30 -37.28 -10.71
CA GLU A 132 -1.86 -36.58 -9.47
C GLU A 132 -0.57 -35.78 -9.69
N ASN A 133 0.19 -36.02 -10.73
CA ASN A 133 1.53 -35.48 -10.97
C ASN A 133 1.62 -34.73 -12.29
N LEU A 134 0.66 -33.88 -12.63
CA LEU A 134 0.70 -33.08 -13.84
C LEU A 134 1.87 -32.08 -13.78
N ARG A 135 2.70 -32.10 -14.82
CA ARG A 135 3.78 -31.14 -15.03
C ARG A 135 3.42 -30.21 -16.17
N LEU A 136 3.60 -28.91 -15.95
CA LEU A 136 3.40 -27.89 -16.99
C LEU A 136 4.56 -26.93 -16.95
N SER A 137 5.19 -26.67 -18.09
CA SER A 137 6.13 -25.58 -18.24
C SER A 137 5.39 -24.24 -18.11
N GLY A 138 6.09 -23.16 -17.76
CA GLY A 138 5.51 -21.83 -17.73
C GLY A 138 4.91 -21.41 -19.08
N GLU A 139 5.53 -21.84 -20.19
CA GLU A 139 5.03 -21.58 -21.54
C GLU A 139 3.72 -22.33 -21.82
N THR A 140 3.67 -23.64 -21.54
CA THR A 140 2.45 -24.45 -21.68
C THR A 140 1.32 -23.89 -20.81
N LEU A 141 1.62 -23.52 -19.57
CA LEU A 141 0.65 -22.92 -18.66
C LEU A 141 0.10 -21.60 -19.23
N ALA A 142 0.97 -20.71 -19.72
CA ALA A 142 0.55 -19.45 -20.32
C ALA A 142 -0.35 -19.67 -21.55
N LYS A 143 -0.02 -20.65 -22.40
CA LYS A 143 -0.85 -21.03 -23.56
C LYS A 143 -2.23 -21.55 -23.17
N ILE A 144 -2.34 -22.29 -22.07
CA ILE A 144 -3.64 -22.73 -21.52
C ILE A 144 -4.47 -21.52 -21.11
N PHE A 145 -3.91 -20.61 -20.31
CA PHE A 145 -4.64 -19.44 -19.83
C PHE A 145 -4.96 -18.39 -20.90
N THR A 146 -4.20 -18.37 -22.00
CA THR A 146 -4.48 -17.52 -23.17
C THR A 146 -5.32 -18.20 -24.23
N ASN A 147 -5.89 -19.39 -23.93
CA ASN A 147 -6.75 -20.17 -24.82
C ASN A 147 -6.11 -20.60 -26.14
N GLN A 148 -4.78 -20.75 -26.16
CA GLN A 148 -4.03 -21.30 -27.28
C GLN A 148 -3.97 -22.85 -27.21
N ILE A 149 -3.99 -23.41 -26.00
CA ILE A 149 -4.16 -24.83 -25.73
C ILE A 149 -5.54 -25.00 -25.10
N THR A 150 -6.40 -25.74 -25.78
CA THR A 150 -7.80 -25.95 -25.40
C THR A 150 -8.14 -27.42 -25.10
N ASN A 151 -7.18 -28.32 -25.29
CA ASN A 151 -7.35 -29.75 -25.06
C ASN A 151 -6.18 -30.31 -24.26
N TRP A 152 -6.46 -31.21 -23.32
CA TRP A 152 -5.47 -31.81 -22.44
C TRP A 152 -4.59 -32.87 -23.18
N ASP A 153 -4.98 -33.36 -24.38
CA ASP A 153 -4.17 -34.21 -25.22
C ASP A 153 -3.17 -33.45 -26.11
N ASN A 154 -2.97 -32.18 -25.87
CA ASN A 154 -2.05 -31.34 -26.63
C ASN A 154 -0.62 -31.88 -26.53
N PRO A 155 0.13 -31.96 -27.65
CA PRO A 155 1.50 -32.49 -27.67
C PRO A 155 2.48 -31.77 -26.74
N GLU A 156 2.28 -30.47 -26.45
CA GLU A 156 3.12 -29.73 -25.51
C GLU A 156 2.93 -30.22 -24.07
N ILE A 157 1.67 -30.50 -23.67
CA ILE A 157 1.36 -31.10 -22.37
C ILE A 157 1.98 -32.50 -22.27
N THR A 158 1.82 -33.30 -23.30
CA THR A 158 2.44 -34.62 -23.39
C THR A 158 3.96 -34.56 -23.26
N ALA A 159 4.60 -33.59 -23.93
CA ALA A 159 6.05 -33.37 -23.82
C ALA A 159 6.50 -33.00 -22.41
N ASP A 160 5.77 -32.11 -21.74
CA ASP A 160 6.04 -31.69 -20.34
C ASP A 160 5.91 -32.89 -19.36
N ASN A 161 5.16 -33.93 -19.74
CA ASN A 161 4.90 -35.12 -18.92
C ASN A 161 5.65 -36.37 -19.43
N ASN A 162 6.82 -36.21 -20.08
CA ASN A 162 7.70 -37.27 -20.57
C ASN A 162 7.02 -38.20 -21.60
N GLY A 163 6.12 -37.69 -22.43
CA GLY A 163 5.43 -38.43 -23.47
C GLY A 163 4.19 -39.20 -23.00
N HIS A 164 3.70 -38.91 -21.83
CA HIS A 164 2.47 -39.50 -21.25
C HIS A 164 1.30 -38.56 -21.30
#